data_c020c07b992be037578f5a6e5b2b822d
#
_entry.id   c020c07b992be037578f5a6e5b2b822d
#
_cell.length_a   1.000
_cell.length_b   1.000
_cell.length_c   1.000
_cell.angle_alpha   90.00
_cell.angle_beta   90.00
_cell.angle_gamma   90.00
#
_symmetry.space_group_name_H-M   'P 1'
#
loop_
_entity.id
_entity.type
_entity.pdbx_description
1 polymer ?
#
loop_
_entity_poly.entity_id
_entity_poly.type
_entity_poly.pdbx_seq_one_letter_code
_entity_poly.pdbx_strand_id
1 'polypeptide(L)'
;MMRLLTLLFGRLPIGWLQLSHSKARLAAAVAGVAFANLLVFMQLGVMGALNNSTVAPYALLRADILISSQDGNTLTDSSPIARARMFQALGVPGVASAAPVFIGSLPFSMADGSSASLLTFGLDTARPDFAAPVIAAAMQDLEIENT
;
A
#
# COMPACT_ATOMS: atom_id res chain seq x y z
N MET A 1 29.02 -8.88 -35.14
CA MET A 1 28.58 -9.42 -33.83
C MET A 1 29.62 -10.31 -33.18
N MET A 2 30.22 -11.26 -33.91
CA MET A 2 31.25 -12.20 -33.43
C MET A 2 32.53 -11.49 -32.92
N ARG A 3 33.01 -10.44 -33.61
CA ARG A 3 34.22 -9.68 -33.21
C ARG A 3 34.07 -8.89 -31.91
N LEU A 4 32.86 -8.47 -31.58
CA LEU A 4 32.55 -7.73 -30.35
C LEU A 4 32.55 -8.66 -29.12
N LEU A 5 32.05 -9.88 -29.28
CA LEU A 5 32.04 -10.89 -28.24
C LEU A 5 33.44 -11.45 -27.92
N THR A 6 34.31 -11.62 -28.96
CA THR A 6 35.70 -11.99 -28.75
C THR A 6 36.55 -10.91 -28.08
N LEU A 7 36.22 -9.64 -28.31
CA LEU A 7 36.87 -8.51 -27.64
C LEU A 7 36.48 -8.38 -26.16
N LEU A 8 35.21 -8.71 -25.81
CA LEU A 8 34.69 -8.60 -24.45
C LEU A 8 35.12 -9.78 -23.55
N PHE A 9 35.24 -11.00 -24.10
CA PHE A 9 35.50 -12.20 -23.29
C PHE A 9 36.90 -12.81 -23.49
N GLY A 10 37.76 -12.24 -24.37
CA GLY A 10 39.14 -12.70 -24.60
C GLY A 10 39.30 -14.14 -25.07
N ARG A 11 38.19 -14.91 -25.21
CA ARG A 11 38.15 -16.30 -25.67
C ARG A 11 36.91 -16.54 -26.51
N LEU A 12 36.95 -17.51 -27.41
CA LEU A 12 35.78 -17.92 -28.19
C LEU A 12 34.65 -18.33 -27.24
N PRO A 13 33.44 -17.74 -27.33
CA PRO A 13 32.32 -18.08 -26.47
C PRO A 13 31.70 -19.39 -26.92
N ILE A 14 32.32 -20.49 -26.52
CA ILE A 14 31.94 -21.90 -26.88
C ILE A 14 30.47 -22.13 -26.50
N GLY A 15 30.03 -21.60 -25.33
CA GLY A 15 28.67 -21.72 -24.90
C GLY A 15 27.65 -21.04 -25.84
N TRP A 16 28.01 -19.90 -26.42
CA TRP A 16 27.16 -19.23 -27.40
C TRP A 16 27.08 -20.01 -28.72
N LEU A 17 28.22 -20.54 -29.19
CA LEU A 17 28.23 -21.34 -30.39
C LEU A 17 27.42 -22.66 -30.24
N GLN A 18 27.50 -23.31 -29.08
CA GLN A 18 26.72 -24.51 -28.79
C GLN A 18 25.20 -24.19 -28.68
N LEU A 19 24.82 -23.09 -28.04
CA LEU A 19 23.42 -22.70 -27.95
C LEU A 19 22.84 -22.27 -29.30
N SER A 20 23.59 -21.52 -30.10
CA SER A 20 23.10 -20.99 -31.38
C SER A 20 23.01 -22.05 -32.48
N HIS A 21 23.70 -23.19 -32.34
CA HIS A 21 23.66 -24.28 -33.31
C HIS A 21 22.29 -25.00 -33.36
N SER A 22 21.54 -25.02 -32.24
CA SER A 22 20.19 -25.60 -32.19
C SER A 22 19.17 -24.53 -31.78
N LYS A 23 18.38 -24.06 -32.74
CA LYS A 23 17.33 -23.06 -32.49
C LYS A 23 16.33 -23.48 -31.42
N ALA A 24 15.98 -24.77 -31.37
CA ALA A 24 15.06 -25.31 -30.36
C ALA A 24 15.65 -25.21 -28.94
N ARG A 25 16.95 -25.53 -28.80
CA ARG A 25 17.65 -25.46 -27.51
C ARG A 25 17.82 -24.02 -27.04
N LEU A 26 18.12 -23.11 -27.96
CA LEU A 26 18.19 -21.66 -27.67
C LEU A 26 16.82 -21.13 -27.23
N ALA A 27 15.75 -21.48 -27.96
CA ALA A 27 14.39 -21.08 -27.61
C ALA A 27 13.97 -21.60 -26.23
N ALA A 28 14.27 -22.85 -25.92
CA ALA A 28 13.98 -23.43 -24.60
C ALA A 28 14.74 -22.72 -23.47
N ALA A 29 16.03 -22.42 -23.68
CA ALA A 29 16.82 -21.68 -22.69
C ALA A 29 16.30 -20.26 -22.47
N VAL A 30 15.97 -19.54 -23.55
CA VAL A 30 15.39 -18.18 -23.46
C VAL A 30 14.02 -18.23 -22.80
N ALA A 31 13.16 -19.18 -23.15
CA ALA A 31 11.84 -19.34 -22.54
C ALA A 31 11.95 -19.62 -21.03
N GLY A 32 12.89 -20.47 -20.60
CA GLY A 32 13.12 -20.72 -19.18
C GLY A 32 13.54 -19.48 -18.40
N VAL A 33 14.50 -18.72 -18.93
CA VAL A 33 14.92 -17.45 -18.30
C VAL A 33 13.81 -16.42 -18.32
N ALA A 34 13.07 -16.30 -19.42
CA ALA A 34 11.94 -15.37 -19.54
C ALA A 34 10.84 -15.71 -18.53
N PHE A 35 10.52 -16.99 -18.37
CA PHE A 35 9.53 -17.45 -17.40
C PHE A 35 9.96 -17.17 -15.96
N ALA A 36 11.22 -17.44 -15.62
CA ALA A 36 11.76 -17.13 -14.30
C ALA A 36 11.68 -15.64 -13.99
N ASN A 37 12.06 -14.77 -14.94
CA ASN A 37 11.94 -13.32 -14.78
C ASN A 37 10.49 -12.87 -14.64
N LEU A 38 9.57 -13.43 -15.41
CA LEU A 38 8.14 -13.14 -15.31
C LEU A 38 7.61 -13.44 -13.91
N LEU A 39 7.97 -14.60 -13.33
CA LEU A 39 7.58 -14.95 -11.96
C LEU A 39 8.13 -13.96 -10.94
N VAL A 40 9.40 -13.55 -11.06
CA VAL A 40 10.01 -12.57 -10.16
C VAL A 40 9.30 -11.22 -10.26
N PHE A 41 9.02 -10.72 -11.47
CA PHE A 41 8.30 -9.46 -11.65
C PHE A 41 6.86 -9.54 -11.14
N MET A 42 6.19 -10.67 -11.33
CA MET A 42 4.86 -10.89 -10.77
C MET A 42 4.87 -10.83 -9.24
N GLN A 43 5.84 -11.50 -8.59
CA GLN A 43 5.98 -11.46 -7.14
C GLN A 43 6.26 -10.05 -6.62
N LEU A 44 7.16 -9.31 -7.28
CA LEU A 44 7.46 -7.92 -6.91
C LEU A 44 6.23 -7.00 -7.10
N GLY A 45 5.46 -7.21 -8.17
CA GLY A 45 4.21 -6.49 -8.42
C GLY A 45 3.16 -6.73 -7.35
N VAL A 46 2.95 -7.99 -6.97
CA VAL A 46 2.02 -8.35 -5.88
C VAL A 46 2.49 -7.77 -4.55
N MET A 47 3.78 -7.89 -4.22
CA MET A 47 4.35 -7.32 -3.00
C MET A 47 4.16 -5.79 -2.97
N GLY A 48 4.41 -5.11 -4.09
CA GLY A 48 4.20 -3.67 -4.20
C GLY A 48 2.75 -3.26 -4.02
N ALA A 49 1.82 -4.00 -4.62
CA ALA A 49 0.38 -3.76 -4.49
C ALA A 49 -0.10 -3.96 -3.04
N LEU A 50 0.32 -5.04 -2.38
CA LEU A 50 -0.01 -5.31 -0.98
C LEU A 50 0.53 -4.21 -0.05
N ASN A 51 1.80 -3.85 -0.21
CA ASN A 51 2.40 -2.78 0.60
C ASN A 51 1.66 -1.45 0.40
N ASN A 52 1.35 -1.10 -0.84
CA ASN A 52 0.66 0.14 -1.15
C ASN A 52 -0.77 0.17 -0.59
N SER A 53 -1.52 -0.94 -0.70
CA SER A 53 -2.88 -1.03 -0.15
C SER A 53 -2.91 -0.96 1.38
N THR A 54 -1.87 -1.48 2.04
CA THR A 54 -1.76 -1.41 3.51
C THR A 54 -1.38 -0.02 3.99
N VAL A 55 -0.54 0.71 3.25
CA VAL A 55 -0.06 2.04 3.65
C VAL A 55 -1.02 3.16 3.23
N ALA A 56 -1.77 2.99 2.14
CA ALA A 56 -2.66 4.03 1.61
C ALA A 56 -3.64 4.63 2.65
N PRO A 57 -4.27 3.86 3.55
CA PRO A 57 -5.17 4.41 4.56
C PRO A 57 -4.50 5.38 5.53
N TYR A 58 -3.22 5.17 5.84
CA TYR A 58 -2.47 6.07 6.73
C TYR A 58 -2.20 7.44 6.11
N ALA A 59 -2.16 7.52 4.78
CA ALA A 59 -1.98 8.79 4.08
C ALA A 59 -3.17 9.75 4.22
N LEU A 60 -4.32 9.26 4.67
CA LEU A 60 -5.50 10.06 4.98
C LEU A 60 -5.39 10.80 6.33
N LEU A 61 -4.45 10.38 7.17
CA LEU A 61 -4.24 10.89 8.51
C LEU A 61 -2.93 11.68 8.59
N ARG A 62 -2.92 12.73 9.40
CA ARG A 62 -1.74 13.53 9.74
C ARG A 62 -1.45 13.37 11.23
N ALA A 63 -0.75 12.33 11.58
CA ALA A 63 -0.35 12.04 12.95
C ALA A 63 1.02 11.36 12.94
N ASP A 64 1.86 11.69 13.91
CA ASP A 64 3.18 11.07 14.07
C ASP A 64 3.06 9.67 14.70
N ILE A 65 2.03 9.47 15.52
CA ILE A 65 1.79 8.22 16.26
C ILE A 65 0.31 7.85 16.14
N LEU A 66 0.06 6.59 15.83
CA LEU A 66 -1.27 5.98 15.89
C LEU A 66 -1.31 4.95 17.00
N ILE A 67 -2.33 5.01 17.85
CA ILE A 67 -2.58 4.05 18.92
C ILE A 67 -3.73 3.13 18.48
N SER A 68 -3.45 1.84 18.38
CA SER A 68 -4.44 0.81 18.05
C SER A 68 -4.49 -0.25 19.15
N SER A 69 -5.48 -1.13 19.10
CA SER A 69 -5.55 -2.29 19.96
C SER A 69 -4.41 -3.28 19.67
N GLN A 70 -4.03 -4.06 20.65
CA GLN A 70 -2.94 -5.04 20.55
C GLN A 70 -3.24 -6.19 19.58
N ASP A 71 -4.51 -6.44 19.29
CA ASP A 71 -4.97 -7.47 18.34
C ASP A 71 -4.98 -7.00 16.88
N GLY A 72 -4.79 -5.68 16.62
CA GLY A 72 -4.78 -5.12 15.27
C GLY A 72 -3.47 -5.34 14.54
N ASN A 73 -3.54 -6.00 13.39
CA ASN A 73 -2.39 -6.12 12.46
C ASN A 73 -2.36 -4.98 11.44
N THR A 74 -3.50 -4.37 11.18
CA THR A 74 -3.65 -3.24 10.25
C THR A 74 -4.56 -2.19 10.85
N LEU A 75 -4.60 -1.00 10.22
CA LEU A 75 -5.48 0.09 10.65
C LEU A 75 -6.97 -0.31 10.67
N THR A 76 -7.36 -1.21 9.79
CA THR A 76 -8.77 -1.60 9.58
C THR A 76 -9.19 -2.86 10.31
N ASP A 77 -8.26 -3.54 10.98
CA ASP A 77 -8.45 -4.86 11.58
C ASP A 77 -8.28 -4.83 13.12
N SER A 78 -8.27 -3.65 13.71
CA SER A 78 -8.10 -3.52 15.14
C SER A 78 -9.44 -3.42 15.89
N SER A 79 -9.52 -4.05 17.06
CA SER A 79 -10.65 -3.87 17.96
C SER A 79 -10.73 -2.43 18.49
N PRO A 80 -11.94 -1.94 18.80
CA PRO A 80 -12.10 -0.62 19.39
C PRO A 80 -11.35 -0.48 20.71
N ILE A 81 -10.66 0.64 20.90
CA ILE A 81 -9.99 0.99 22.13
C ILE A 81 -10.82 2.00 22.94
N ALA A 82 -10.75 1.88 24.27
CA ALA A 82 -11.46 2.81 25.14
C ALA A 82 -10.93 4.24 24.96
N ARG A 83 -11.84 5.21 24.84
CA ARG A 83 -11.51 6.64 24.69
C ARG A 83 -10.61 7.19 25.82
N ALA A 84 -10.65 6.55 26.99
CA ALA A 84 -9.76 6.87 28.11
C ALA A 84 -8.26 6.76 27.73
N ARG A 85 -7.90 5.89 26.79
CA ARG A 85 -6.51 5.77 26.33
C ARG A 85 -6.00 7.02 25.64
N MET A 86 -6.85 7.74 24.93
CA MET A 86 -6.51 9.03 24.33
C MET A 86 -6.12 10.05 25.42
N PHE A 87 -6.87 10.11 26.52
CA PHE A 87 -6.56 11.02 27.63
C PHE A 87 -5.30 10.58 28.39
N GLN A 88 -5.03 9.28 28.47
CA GLN A 88 -3.77 8.78 29.02
C GLN A 88 -2.58 9.19 28.17
N ALA A 89 -2.71 9.13 26.83
CA ALA A 89 -1.68 9.56 25.90
C ALA A 89 -1.39 11.07 26.02
N LEU A 90 -2.41 11.89 26.20
CA LEU A 90 -2.27 13.33 26.43
C LEU A 90 -1.51 13.67 27.72
N GLY A 91 -1.49 12.77 28.69
CA GLY A 91 -0.71 12.91 29.94
C GLY A 91 0.78 12.62 29.76
N VAL A 92 1.23 12.11 28.62
CA VAL A 92 2.63 11.77 28.37
C VAL A 92 3.38 13.04 27.93
N PRO A 93 4.52 13.38 28.56
CA PRO A 93 5.35 14.50 28.13
C PRO A 93 5.77 14.37 26.66
N GLY A 94 5.60 15.46 25.89
CA GLY A 94 5.92 15.49 24.46
C GLY A 94 4.73 15.20 23.54
N VAL A 95 3.56 14.79 24.06
CA VAL A 95 2.33 14.68 23.26
C VAL A 95 1.63 16.03 23.26
N ALA A 96 1.59 16.67 22.10
CA ALA A 96 0.96 17.99 21.95
C ALA A 96 -0.55 17.89 21.83
N SER A 97 -1.07 16.89 21.12
CA SER A 97 -2.50 16.72 20.88
C SER A 97 -2.85 15.27 20.50
N ALA A 98 -4.11 14.90 20.68
CA ALA A 98 -4.64 13.60 20.25
C ALA A 98 -6.09 13.76 19.79
N ALA A 99 -6.49 12.96 18.80
CA ALA A 99 -7.86 12.90 18.30
C ALA A 99 -8.28 11.44 18.06
N PRO A 100 -9.56 11.10 18.27
CA PRO A 100 -10.07 9.78 17.97
C PRO A 100 -10.26 9.62 16.46
N VAL A 101 -10.01 8.40 15.94
CA VAL A 101 -10.36 7.98 14.59
C VAL A 101 -11.31 6.80 14.70
N PHE A 102 -12.42 6.86 13.99
CA PHE A 102 -13.36 5.76 13.87
C PHE A 102 -13.21 5.12 12.50
N ILE A 103 -13.06 3.80 12.46
CA ILE A 103 -12.92 3.04 11.22
C ILE A 103 -13.97 1.96 11.22
N GLY A 104 -14.70 1.85 10.13
CA GLY A 104 -15.77 0.87 9.99
C GLY A 104 -16.11 0.61 8.53
N SER A 105 -16.83 -0.48 8.32
CA SER A 105 -17.37 -0.83 7.01
C SER A 105 -18.86 -0.54 6.98
N LEU A 106 -19.29 0.26 6.01
CA LEU A 106 -20.69 0.53 5.77
C LEU A 106 -21.16 -0.16 4.48
N PRO A 107 -22.27 -0.91 4.50
CA PRO A 107 -22.85 -1.45 3.30
C PRO A 107 -23.46 -0.32 2.46
N PHE A 108 -23.10 -0.30 1.18
CA PHE A 108 -23.62 0.66 0.21
C PHE A 108 -24.36 -0.11 -0.89
N SER A 109 -25.62 0.24 -1.11
CA SER A 109 -26.43 -0.34 -2.19
C SER A 109 -26.31 0.52 -3.44
N MET A 110 -25.88 -0.08 -4.53
CA MET A 110 -25.81 0.59 -5.82
C MET A 110 -27.20 0.61 -6.52
N ALA A 111 -27.34 1.49 -7.50
CA ALA A 111 -28.59 1.63 -8.25
C ALA A 111 -29.00 0.37 -9.05
N ASP A 112 -28.05 -0.49 -9.36
CA ASP A 112 -28.24 -1.78 -10.01
C ASP A 112 -28.70 -2.92 -9.08
N GLY A 113 -28.87 -2.63 -7.78
CA GLY A 113 -29.25 -3.60 -6.75
C GLY A 113 -28.06 -4.40 -6.17
N SER A 114 -26.85 -4.19 -6.65
CA SER A 114 -25.66 -4.77 -6.03
C SER A 114 -25.27 -4.03 -4.74
N SER A 115 -24.60 -4.73 -3.82
CA SER A 115 -24.08 -4.13 -2.59
C SER A 115 -22.56 -4.14 -2.58
N ALA A 116 -21.98 -3.02 -2.19
CA ALA A 116 -20.56 -2.89 -1.93
C ALA A 116 -20.33 -2.52 -0.46
N SER A 117 -19.18 -2.90 0.10
CA SER A 117 -18.76 -2.47 1.42
C SER A 117 -17.79 -1.30 1.27
N LEU A 118 -18.13 -0.17 1.86
CA LEU A 118 -17.29 1.02 1.88
C LEU A 118 -16.52 1.07 3.20
N LEU A 119 -15.19 1.15 3.09
CA LEU A 119 -14.35 1.47 4.23
C LEU A 119 -14.53 2.96 4.58
N THR A 120 -14.99 3.23 5.78
CA THR A 120 -15.37 4.57 6.22
C THR A 120 -14.48 5.01 7.36
N PHE A 121 -13.97 6.22 7.25
CA PHE A 121 -13.21 6.90 8.31
C PHE A 121 -14.04 8.03 8.92
N GLY A 122 -14.29 7.95 10.22
CA GLY A 122 -14.88 9.04 11.00
C GLY A 122 -13.77 9.84 11.69
N LEU A 123 -13.66 11.11 11.34
CA LEU A 123 -12.70 12.04 11.91
C LEU A 123 -13.44 13.10 12.72
N ASP A 124 -12.78 13.65 13.73
CA ASP A 124 -13.32 14.74 14.53
C ASP A 124 -13.23 16.06 13.74
N THR A 125 -14.38 16.66 13.40
CA THR A 125 -14.45 17.93 12.65
C THR A 125 -13.85 19.09 13.43
N ALA A 126 -13.85 19.05 14.76
CA ALA A 126 -13.17 20.03 15.60
C ALA A 126 -11.63 19.96 15.49
N ARG A 127 -11.09 18.94 14.87
CA ARG A 127 -9.65 18.70 14.77
C ARG A 127 -9.23 18.38 13.32
N PRO A 128 -9.42 19.32 12.38
CA PRO A 128 -9.08 19.13 10.97
C PRO A 128 -7.56 18.97 10.73
N ASP A 129 -6.73 19.37 11.71
CA ASP A 129 -5.28 19.23 11.69
C ASP A 129 -4.80 17.77 11.59
N PHE A 130 -5.61 16.79 12.04
CA PHE A 130 -5.32 15.37 11.94
C PHE A 130 -5.72 14.73 10.58
N ALA A 131 -6.40 15.47 9.72
CA ALA A 131 -6.80 15.01 8.39
C ALA A 131 -5.82 15.46 7.30
N ALA A 132 -5.73 14.69 6.22
CA ALA A 132 -5.02 15.14 5.03
C ALA A 132 -5.63 16.46 4.49
N PRO A 133 -4.86 17.34 3.84
CA PRO A 133 -5.35 18.67 3.45
C PRO A 133 -6.63 18.65 2.60
N VAL A 134 -6.78 17.68 1.73
CA VAL A 134 -7.98 17.51 0.88
C VAL A 134 -9.21 17.20 1.74
N ILE A 135 -9.05 16.35 2.76
CA ILE A 135 -10.13 15.99 3.68
C ILE A 135 -10.44 17.16 4.62
N ALA A 136 -9.41 17.82 5.14
CA ALA A 136 -9.59 18.99 6.00
C ALA A 136 -10.36 20.12 5.31
N ALA A 137 -10.14 20.36 4.03
CA ALA A 137 -10.90 21.31 3.24
C ALA A 137 -12.38 20.89 3.11
N ALA A 138 -12.64 19.62 2.79
CA ALA A 138 -14.01 19.11 2.70
C ALA A 138 -14.76 19.12 4.04
N MET A 139 -14.04 18.98 5.17
CA MET A 139 -14.64 19.09 6.51
C MET A 139 -15.14 20.50 6.80
N GLN A 140 -14.46 21.53 6.31
CA GLN A 140 -14.91 22.93 6.47
C GLN A 140 -16.23 23.21 5.74
N ASP A 141 -16.42 22.62 4.57
CA ASP A 141 -17.66 22.76 3.81
C ASP A 141 -18.86 22.11 4.53
N LEU A 142 -18.62 21.00 5.26
CA LEU A 142 -19.64 20.31 6.04
C LEU A 142 -20.10 21.10 7.28
N GLU A 143 -19.24 21.93 7.87
CA GLU A 143 -19.62 22.77 9.01
C GLU A 143 -20.56 23.93 8.63
N ILE A 144 -20.48 24.43 7.41
CA ILE A 144 -21.28 25.54 6.90
C ILE A 144 -22.71 25.09 6.60
N GLU A 145 -22.95 23.87 6.25
CA GLU A 145 -24.26 23.31 5.86
C GLU A 145 -25.18 22.97 7.08
N ASN A 146 -24.61 22.90 8.25
CA ASN A 146 -25.32 22.50 9.50
C ASN A 146 -25.74 23.69 10.40
N THR A 147 -25.71 24.91 9.89
CA THR A 147 -26.24 26.14 10.47
C THR A 147 -27.50 26.57 9.74
#